data_d7c20d970387c051f1e27541aeb5fd40
#
_entry.id   d7c20d970387c051f1e27541aeb5fd40
#
_cell.length_a   1.000
_cell.length_b   1.000
_cell.length_c   1.000
_cell.angle_alpha   90.00
_cell.angle_beta   90.00
_cell.angle_gamma   90.00
#
_symmetry.space_group_name_H-M   'P 1'
#
loop_
_entity.id
_entity.type
_entity.pdbx_description
1 polymer ?
#
loop_
_entity_poly.entity_id
_entity_poly.type
_entity_poly.pdbx_seq_one_letter_code
_entity_poly.pdbx_strand_id
1 'polypeptide(L)'
;MSYIEGFVAAVPTANKEIYRAHAESAVDMFKRLGATRLVECWGDDVPDGKVTDFKGAVLAKDDETVVFSWIEYPDKETRDAANDKMMNDPDAAAGMAEMPFDGKRMIFSGFAPILDKGSSAGMGYVDGFVIPVKVKKQGDYAQVAEAAAPIFMEHGALQVVETWGEDLMKGEVTDFYRAVKAEEDESVVFSWIA
;
A
#
# COMPACT_ATOMS: atom_id res chain seq x y z
N MET A 1 11.51 13.82 -4.63
CA MET A 1 11.47 12.33 -4.58
C MET A 1 10.02 11.94 -4.57
N SER A 2 9.66 10.84 -5.26
CA SER A 2 8.28 10.34 -5.23
C SER A 2 7.82 10.06 -3.79
N TYR A 3 6.52 10.09 -3.57
CA TYR A 3 5.90 9.75 -2.29
C TYR A 3 4.81 8.72 -2.55
N ILE A 4 4.69 7.76 -1.67
CA ILE A 4 3.79 6.63 -1.84
C ILE A 4 2.66 6.73 -0.81
N GLU A 5 1.44 6.54 -1.25
CA GLU A 5 0.32 6.22 -0.38
C GLU A 5 -0.01 4.74 -0.56
N GLY A 6 0.23 3.95 0.48
CA GLY A 6 0.05 2.50 0.47
C GLY A 6 -1.28 2.11 1.10
N PHE A 7 -1.95 1.10 0.53
CA PHE A 7 -3.24 0.61 0.98
C PHE A 7 -3.26 -0.92 1.07
N VAL A 8 -3.99 -1.43 2.06
CA VAL A 8 -4.42 -2.83 2.06
C VAL A 8 -5.91 -2.86 2.42
N ALA A 9 -6.68 -3.64 1.68
CA ALA A 9 -8.12 -3.77 1.89
C ALA A 9 -8.58 -5.22 1.79
N ALA A 10 -9.71 -5.54 2.42
CA ALA A 10 -10.42 -6.80 2.23
C ALA A 10 -11.68 -6.56 1.38
N VAL A 11 -11.74 -7.20 0.23
CA VAL A 11 -12.83 -7.05 -0.75
C VAL A 11 -13.57 -8.37 -0.89
N PRO A 12 -14.93 -8.41 -0.81
CA PRO A 12 -15.67 -9.62 -1.11
C PRO A 12 -15.22 -10.21 -2.46
N THR A 13 -14.80 -11.47 -2.48
CA THR A 13 -14.23 -12.11 -3.67
C THR A 13 -15.18 -12.04 -4.87
N ALA A 14 -16.48 -12.13 -4.61
CA ALA A 14 -17.52 -11.96 -5.62
C ALA A 14 -17.57 -10.55 -6.27
N ASN A 15 -17.01 -9.55 -5.60
CA ASN A 15 -17.02 -8.16 -6.06
C ASN A 15 -15.77 -7.79 -6.89
N LYS A 16 -14.94 -8.75 -7.31
CA LYS A 16 -13.70 -8.48 -8.05
C LYS A 16 -13.88 -7.51 -9.22
N GLU A 17 -14.85 -7.77 -10.09
CA GLU A 17 -15.09 -6.94 -11.28
C GLU A 17 -15.70 -5.57 -10.91
N ILE A 18 -16.53 -5.52 -9.87
CA ILE A 18 -17.08 -4.25 -9.35
C ILE A 18 -15.94 -3.40 -8.76
N TYR A 19 -15.04 -4.04 -7.98
CA TYR A 19 -13.85 -3.39 -7.45
C TYR A 19 -12.94 -2.85 -8.55
N ARG A 20 -12.66 -3.65 -9.58
CA ARG A 20 -11.86 -3.24 -10.72
C ARG A 20 -12.45 -2.00 -11.42
N ALA A 21 -13.75 -2.02 -11.69
CA ALA A 21 -14.44 -0.88 -12.30
C ALA A 21 -14.40 0.37 -11.40
N HIS A 22 -14.55 0.19 -10.07
CA HIS A 22 -14.42 1.26 -9.09
C HIS A 22 -13.01 1.87 -9.12
N ALA A 23 -11.96 1.05 -9.05
CA ALA A 23 -10.57 1.50 -9.12
C ALA A 23 -10.27 2.22 -10.46
N GLU A 24 -10.71 1.68 -11.59
CA GLU A 24 -10.56 2.31 -12.91
C GLU A 24 -11.22 3.69 -12.96
N SER A 25 -12.41 3.85 -12.36
CA SER A 25 -13.12 5.13 -12.31
C SER A 25 -12.38 6.18 -11.47
N ALA A 26 -11.62 5.76 -10.46
CA ALA A 26 -10.87 6.65 -9.60
C ALA A 26 -9.56 7.16 -10.22
N VAL A 27 -9.03 6.50 -11.26
CA VAL A 27 -7.73 6.84 -11.87
C VAL A 27 -7.68 8.30 -12.33
N ASP A 28 -8.71 8.75 -13.06
CA ASP A 28 -8.73 10.13 -13.58
C ASP A 28 -8.86 11.18 -12.47
N MET A 29 -9.56 10.84 -11.40
CA MET A 29 -9.66 11.70 -10.22
C MET A 29 -8.29 11.85 -9.56
N PHE A 30 -7.60 10.75 -9.24
CA PHE A 30 -6.28 10.80 -8.62
C PHE A 30 -5.24 11.50 -9.51
N LYS A 31 -5.27 11.29 -10.83
CA LYS A 31 -4.42 12.04 -11.77
C LYS A 31 -4.66 13.55 -11.72
N ARG A 32 -5.91 13.98 -11.68
CA ARG A 32 -6.23 15.42 -11.52
C ARG A 32 -5.74 15.98 -10.19
N LEU A 33 -5.65 15.13 -9.15
CA LEU A 33 -5.12 15.48 -7.84
C LEU A 33 -3.58 15.41 -7.78
N GLY A 34 -2.91 15.04 -8.87
CA GLY A 34 -1.46 15.06 -8.99
C GLY A 34 -0.77 13.71 -8.85
N ALA A 35 -1.53 12.62 -8.73
CA ALA A 35 -0.96 11.28 -8.75
C ALA A 35 -0.34 10.97 -10.12
N THR A 36 0.81 10.33 -10.11
CA THR A 36 1.53 9.91 -11.33
C THR A 36 1.16 8.49 -11.73
N ARG A 37 0.80 7.66 -10.75
CA ARG A 37 0.46 6.24 -10.96
C ARG A 37 -0.45 5.74 -9.85
N LEU A 38 -1.31 4.78 -10.21
CA LEU A 38 -2.13 4.00 -9.29
C LEU A 38 -1.98 2.52 -9.66
N VAL A 39 -1.76 1.68 -8.69
CA VAL A 39 -1.61 0.24 -8.86
C VAL A 39 -2.50 -0.49 -7.86
N GLU A 40 -3.24 -1.47 -8.39
CA GLU A 40 -4.11 -2.34 -7.61
C GLU A 40 -3.72 -3.79 -7.85
N CYS A 41 -3.35 -4.51 -6.79
CA CYS A 41 -2.96 -5.91 -6.86
C CYS A 41 -4.01 -6.76 -6.14
N TRP A 42 -4.71 -7.59 -6.89
CA TRP A 42 -5.66 -8.55 -6.36
C TRP A 42 -4.94 -9.77 -5.81
N GLY A 43 -5.19 -10.14 -4.56
CA GLY A 43 -4.56 -11.28 -3.91
C GLY A 43 -4.81 -12.58 -4.65
N ASP A 44 -3.73 -13.25 -5.03
CA ASP A 44 -3.72 -14.55 -5.72
C ASP A 44 -3.12 -15.61 -4.78
N ASP A 45 -1.86 -15.45 -4.40
CA ASP A 45 -1.18 -16.29 -3.41
C ASP A 45 -0.90 -15.48 -2.14
N VAL A 46 -1.86 -15.51 -1.20
CA VAL A 46 -1.77 -14.80 0.09
C VAL A 46 -1.69 -15.82 1.21
N PRO A 47 -0.47 -16.20 1.64
CA PRO A 47 -0.27 -17.23 2.65
C PRO A 47 -0.74 -16.79 4.04
N ASP A 48 -1.19 -17.74 4.84
CA ASP A 48 -1.45 -17.55 6.26
C ASP A 48 -0.14 -17.42 7.03
N GLY A 49 -0.01 -16.41 7.87
CA GLY A 49 1.14 -16.16 8.72
C GLY A 49 1.02 -16.84 10.09
N LYS A 50 2.16 -17.03 10.76
CA LYS A 50 2.18 -17.54 12.14
C LYS A 50 1.93 -16.46 13.19
N VAL A 51 2.32 -15.24 12.94
CA VAL A 51 2.22 -14.11 13.87
C VAL A 51 1.31 -13.03 13.31
N THR A 52 1.54 -12.63 12.07
CA THR A 52 0.74 -11.68 11.29
C THR A 52 0.67 -12.15 9.86
N ASP A 53 -0.35 -11.70 9.15
CA ASP A 53 -0.52 -11.88 7.71
C ASP A 53 -1.40 -10.76 7.14
N PHE A 54 -1.53 -10.70 5.83
CA PHE A 54 -2.36 -9.70 5.18
C PHE A 54 -3.86 -9.85 5.48
N LYS A 55 -4.35 -11.09 5.65
CA LYS A 55 -5.76 -11.34 5.99
C LYS A 55 -6.08 -10.78 7.38
N GLY A 56 -5.23 -11.06 8.37
CA GLY A 56 -5.34 -10.51 9.71
C GLY A 56 -5.17 -8.99 9.76
N ALA A 57 -4.30 -8.43 8.92
CA ALA A 57 -4.04 -6.98 8.84
C ALA A 57 -5.32 -6.17 8.55
N VAL A 58 -6.21 -6.69 7.72
CA VAL A 58 -7.48 -6.05 7.32
C VAL A 58 -8.71 -6.77 7.85
N LEU A 59 -8.55 -7.71 8.76
CA LEU A 59 -9.62 -8.53 9.35
C LEU A 59 -10.51 -9.17 8.26
N ALA A 60 -9.85 -9.74 7.24
CA ALA A 60 -10.53 -10.35 6.11
C ALA A 60 -11.38 -11.54 6.56
N LYS A 61 -12.58 -11.65 5.99
CA LYS A 61 -13.48 -12.78 6.16
C LYS A 61 -13.14 -13.90 5.16
N ASP A 62 -13.68 -15.09 5.37
CA ASP A 62 -13.43 -16.27 4.53
C ASP A 62 -13.83 -16.08 3.04
N ASP A 63 -14.80 -15.17 2.78
CA ASP A 63 -15.31 -14.84 1.45
C ASP A 63 -14.67 -13.57 0.86
N GLU A 64 -13.63 -13.03 1.49
CA GLU A 64 -12.94 -11.83 1.06
C GLU A 64 -11.52 -12.13 0.56
N THR A 65 -11.09 -11.36 -0.43
CA THR A 65 -9.72 -11.36 -0.98
C THR A 65 -9.02 -10.08 -0.56
N VAL A 66 -7.75 -10.20 -0.17
CA VAL A 66 -6.90 -9.05 0.14
C VAL A 66 -6.51 -8.34 -1.16
N VAL A 67 -6.55 -7.01 -1.13
CA VAL A 67 -5.99 -6.15 -2.16
C VAL A 67 -4.83 -5.38 -1.55
N PHE A 68 -3.69 -5.37 -2.26
CA PHE A 68 -2.50 -4.60 -1.94
C PHE A 68 -2.31 -3.56 -3.03
N SER A 69 -2.33 -2.28 -2.67
CA SER A 69 -2.34 -1.20 -3.66
C SER A 69 -1.53 0.01 -3.22
N TRP A 70 -1.14 0.84 -4.18
CA TRP A 70 -0.48 2.10 -3.90
C TRP A 70 -0.75 3.16 -4.95
N ILE A 71 -0.62 4.41 -4.50
CA ILE A 71 -0.65 5.60 -5.35
C ILE A 71 0.71 6.28 -5.25
N GLU A 72 1.26 6.66 -6.40
CA GLU A 72 2.53 7.38 -6.50
C GLU A 72 2.25 8.87 -6.75
N TYR A 73 2.91 9.72 -5.96
CA TYR A 73 2.90 11.17 -6.12
C TYR A 73 4.32 11.68 -6.38
N PRO A 74 4.51 12.84 -7.03
CA PRO A 74 5.84 13.40 -7.25
C PRO A 74 6.55 13.76 -5.95
N ASP A 75 5.79 14.11 -4.90
CA ASP A 75 6.27 14.47 -3.58
C ASP A 75 5.15 14.40 -2.52
N LYS A 76 5.54 14.55 -1.26
CA LYS A 76 4.62 14.54 -0.11
C LYS A 76 3.64 15.71 -0.14
N GLU A 77 4.08 16.91 -0.56
CA GLU A 77 3.24 18.10 -0.62
C GLU A 77 2.06 17.92 -1.58
N THR A 78 2.31 17.31 -2.73
CA THR A 78 1.27 16.99 -3.71
C THR A 78 0.27 15.97 -3.15
N ARG A 79 0.75 14.93 -2.44
CA ARG A 79 -0.12 13.94 -1.79
C ARG A 79 -0.97 14.58 -0.69
N ASP A 80 -0.37 15.39 0.16
CA ASP A 80 -1.09 16.06 1.25
C ASP A 80 -2.17 16.99 0.68
N ALA A 81 -1.86 17.77 -0.36
CA ALA A 81 -2.85 18.60 -1.04
C ALA A 81 -3.97 17.80 -1.73
N ALA A 82 -3.67 16.59 -2.23
CA ALA A 82 -4.67 15.68 -2.78
C ALA A 82 -5.63 15.20 -1.68
N ASN A 83 -5.11 14.78 -0.54
CA ASN A 83 -5.91 14.32 0.61
C ASN A 83 -6.79 15.44 1.17
N ASP A 84 -6.24 16.65 1.33
CA ASP A 84 -7.01 17.82 1.77
C ASP A 84 -8.18 18.13 0.83
N LYS A 85 -7.96 18.03 -0.49
CA LYS A 85 -9.03 18.24 -1.47
C LYS A 85 -10.08 17.14 -1.38
N MET A 86 -9.69 15.87 -1.29
CA MET A 86 -10.62 14.75 -1.17
C MET A 86 -11.48 14.84 0.10
N MET A 87 -10.90 15.22 1.22
CA MET A 87 -11.63 15.39 2.50
C MET A 87 -12.66 16.52 2.45
N ASN A 88 -12.44 17.54 1.62
CA ASN A 88 -13.31 18.70 1.50
C ASN A 88 -14.23 18.65 0.26
N ASP A 89 -14.15 17.59 -0.55
CA ASP A 89 -14.97 17.40 -1.75
C ASP A 89 -16.20 16.53 -1.44
N PRO A 90 -17.42 17.07 -1.53
CA PRO A 90 -18.63 16.29 -1.28
C PRO A 90 -18.81 15.10 -2.24
N ASP A 91 -18.34 15.22 -3.49
CA ASP A 91 -18.44 14.14 -4.48
C ASP A 91 -17.44 13.01 -4.16
N ALA A 92 -16.26 13.34 -3.65
CA ALA A 92 -15.32 12.35 -3.14
C ALA A 92 -15.88 11.61 -1.91
N ALA A 93 -16.50 12.33 -0.99
CA ALA A 93 -17.17 11.73 0.18
C ALA A 93 -18.31 10.78 -0.23
N ALA A 94 -19.10 11.12 -1.26
CA ALA A 94 -20.14 10.25 -1.80
C ALA A 94 -19.54 8.98 -2.44
N GLY A 95 -18.47 9.10 -3.21
CA GLY A 95 -17.73 7.96 -3.79
C GLY A 95 -17.15 7.01 -2.75
N MET A 96 -16.67 7.55 -1.63
CA MET A 96 -16.20 6.74 -0.49
C MET A 96 -17.35 5.99 0.21
N ALA A 97 -18.57 6.50 0.19
CA ALA A 97 -19.73 5.82 0.77
C ALA A 97 -20.21 4.62 -0.07
N GLU A 98 -19.85 4.56 -1.35
CA GLU A 98 -20.26 3.51 -2.30
C GLU A 98 -19.14 2.49 -2.59
N MET A 99 -18.13 2.38 -1.72
CA MET A 99 -17.06 1.41 -1.90
C MET A 99 -17.61 -0.04 -1.95
N PRO A 100 -17.12 -0.89 -2.87
CA PRO A 100 -17.55 -2.28 -2.98
C PRO A 100 -16.99 -3.20 -1.88
N PHE A 101 -16.46 -2.60 -0.79
CA PHE A 101 -15.85 -3.26 0.36
C PHE A 101 -16.05 -2.41 1.63
N ASP A 102 -15.72 -2.98 2.79
CA ASP A 102 -15.82 -2.28 4.07
C ASP A 102 -14.60 -1.35 4.28
N GLY A 103 -14.74 -0.08 3.94
CA GLY A 103 -13.69 0.93 4.07
C GLY A 103 -13.17 1.14 5.50
N LYS A 104 -13.92 0.74 6.54
CA LYS A 104 -13.46 0.85 7.94
C LYS A 104 -12.32 -0.13 8.27
N ARG A 105 -12.18 -1.19 7.48
CA ARG A 105 -11.12 -2.19 7.61
C ARG A 105 -9.97 -1.96 6.62
N MET A 106 -10.09 -0.99 5.72
CA MET A 106 -8.98 -0.57 4.87
C MET A 106 -7.93 0.14 5.73
N ILE A 107 -6.68 -0.25 5.56
CA ILE A 107 -5.54 0.47 6.13
C ILE A 107 -4.83 1.25 5.03
N PHE A 108 -4.48 2.50 5.31
CA PHE A 108 -3.74 3.35 4.37
C PHE A 108 -2.84 4.32 5.12
N SER A 109 -1.73 4.70 4.51
CA SER A 109 -0.77 5.63 5.10
C SER A 109 0.22 6.14 4.05
N GLY A 110 0.97 7.17 4.43
CA GLY A 110 2.00 7.79 3.61
C GLY A 110 3.40 7.26 3.91
N PHE A 111 4.16 6.99 2.84
CA PHE A 111 5.47 6.37 2.89
C PHE A 111 6.48 7.09 1.99
N ALA A 112 7.70 7.30 2.49
CA ALA A 112 8.81 7.82 1.71
C ALA A 112 9.67 6.69 1.16
N PRO A 113 9.96 6.63 -0.15
CA PRO A 113 10.89 5.64 -0.69
C PRO A 113 12.28 5.76 -0.08
N ILE A 114 12.82 4.64 0.39
CA ILE A 114 14.21 4.50 0.87
C ILE A 114 15.07 3.69 -0.10
N LEU A 115 14.43 2.92 -0.97
CA LEU A 115 15.03 2.22 -2.10
C LEU A 115 14.01 2.14 -3.24
N ASP A 116 14.45 2.41 -4.48
CA ASP A 116 13.71 2.13 -5.70
C ASP A 116 14.71 1.74 -6.78
N LYS A 117 14.71 0.48 -7.17
CA LYS A 117 15.63 -0.09 -8.16
C LYS A 117 14.86 -0.79 -9.26
N GLY A 118 15.18 -0.50 -10.50
CA GLY A 118 14.56 -1.11 -11.67
C GLY A 118 13.39 -0.32 -12.24
N SER A 119 12.45 -1.00 -12.85
CA SER A 119 11.27 -0.39 -13.47
C SER A 119 10.12 -1.36 -13.48
N SER A 120 8.97 -0.92 -13.08
CA SER A 120 7.72 -1.69 -13.13
C SER A 120 7.07 -1.78 -14.53
N ALA A 121 7.75 -1.31 -15.58
CA ALA A 121 7.26 -1.48 -16.95
C ALA A 121 7.17 -2.97 -17.29
N GLY A 122 5.96 -3.44 -17.60
CA GLY A 122 5.73 -4.85 -17.93
C GLY A 122 5.53 -5.78 -16.74
N MET A 123 5.43 -5.27 -15.50
CA MET A 123 5.11 -6.09 -14.34
C MET A 123 3.77 -6.78 -14.51
N GLY A 124 3.71 -8.06 -14.17
CA GLY A 124 2.48 -8.87 -14.23
C GLY A 124 2.13 -9.50 -12.88
N TYR A 125 3.06 -9.48 -11.94
CA TYR A 125 2.90 -10.03 -10.59
C TYR A 125 3.67 -9.20 -9.58
N VAL A 126 3.20 -9.16 -8.33
CA VAL A 126 3.81 -8.37 -7.25
C VAL A 126 3.81 -9.18 -5.97
N ASP A 127 4.96 -9.30 -5.34
CA ASP A 127 5.08 -9.71 -3.95
C ASP A 127 5.06 -8.44 -3.07
N GLY A 128 4.05 -8.31 -2.21
CA GLY A 128 3.91 -7.20 -1.28
C GLY A 128 4.39 -7.56 0.13
N PHE A 129 4.93 -6.58 0.85
CA PHE A 129 5.41 -6.76 2.22
C PHE A 129 5.01 -5.59 3.10
N VAL A 130 4.66 -5.89 4.35
CA VAL A 130 4.48 -4.90 5.42
C VAL A 130 5.28 -5.38 6.63
N ILE A 131 6.26 -4.59 7.06
CA ILE A 131 7.31 -5.04 7.98
C ILE A 131 7.49 -4.04 9.11
N PRO A 132 7.45 -4.44 10.41
CA PRO A 132 7.83 -3.56 11.51
C PRO A 132 9.35 -3.45 11.60
N VAL A 133 9.87 -2.24 11.71
CA VAL A 133 11.29 -1.98 11.81
C VAL A 133 11.54 -0.90 12.88
N LYS A 134 12.46 -1.17 13.82
CA LYS A 134 12.82 -0.17 14.84
C LYS A 134 13.31 1.13 14.21
N VAL A 135 12.76 2.26 14.63
CA VAL A 135 13.07 3.59 14.06
C VAL A 135 14.58 3.84 14.02
N LYS A 136 15.28 3.49 15.08
CA LYS A 136 16.76 3.61 15.15
C LYS A 136 17.51 2.72 14.18
N LYS A 137 16.83 1.76 13.54
CA LYS A 137 17.41 0.78 12.59
C LYS A 137 17.06 1.08 11.13
N GLN A 138 16.44 2.21 10.83
CA GLN A 138 16.09 2.61 9.46
C GLN A 138 17.29 2.54 8.50
N GLY A 139 18.45 3.09 8.92
CA GLY A 139 19.65 3.08 8.10
C GLY A 139 20.22 1.67 7.88
N ASP A 140 20.22 0.82 8.91
CA ASP A 140 20.64 -0.58 8.80
C ASP A 140 19.71 -1.36 7.85
N TYR A 141 18.39 -1.13 7.96
CA TYR A 141 17.40 -1.72 7.07
C TYR A 141 17.63 -1.32 5.61
N ALA A 142 17.83 -0.03 5.36
CA ALA A 142 18.09 0.48 4.01
C ALA A 142 19.36 -0.17 3.39
N GLN A 143 20.42 -0.41 4.18
CA GLN A 143 21.62 -1.10 3.72
C GLN A 143 21.34 -2.58 3.36
N VAL A 144 20.51 -3.28 4.16
CA VAL A 144 20.09 -4.64 3.86
C VAL A 144 19.28 -4.69 2.57
N ALA A 145 18.33 -3.78 2.40
CA ALA A 145 17.51 -3.65 1.20
C ALA A 145 18.36 -3.37 -0.05
N GLU A 146 19.34 -2.44 0.05
CA GLU A 146 20.28 -2.13 -1.05
C GLU A 146 21.13 -3.35 -1.44
N ALA A 147 21.54 -4.16 -0.48
CA ALA A 147 22.30 -5.38 -0.73
C ALA A 147 21.44 -6.51 -1.31
N ALA A 148 20.17 -6.60 -0.95
CA ALA A 148 19.24 -7.63 -1.41
C ALA A 148 18.68 -7.36 -2.81
N ALA A 149 18.46 -6.09 -3.17
CA ALA A 149 17.84 -5.72 -4.44
C ALA A 149 18.52 -6.33 -5.69
N PRO A 150 19.87 -6.31 -5.84
CA PRO A 150 20.51 -6.97 -6.97
C PRO A 150 20.21 -8.46 -7.06
N ILE A 151 20.08 -9.15 -5.92
CA ILE A 151 19.80 -10.60 -5.88
C ILE A 151 18.40 -10.86 -6.47
N PHE A 152 17.39 -10.09 -6.08
CA PHE A 152 16.06 -10.21 -6.67
C PHE A 152 16.08 -9.91 -8.17
N MET A 153 16.81 -8.86 -8.59
CA MET A 153 16.94 -8.49 -10.00
C MET A 153 17.62 -9.59 -10.83
N GLU A 154 18.67 -10.24 -10.30
CA GLU A 154 19.35 -11.39 -10.94
C GLU A 154 18.41 -12.60 -11.10
N HIS A 155 17.38 -12.73 -10.24
CA HIS A 155 16.39 -13.81 -10.30
C HIS A 155 15.11 -13.42 -11.04
N GLY A 156 15.09 -12.28 -11.73
CA GLY A 156 14.05 -11.92 -12.66
C GLY A 156 13.06 -10.85 -12.18
N ALA A 157 13.27 -10.28 -10.98
CA ALA A 157 12.50 -9.12 -10.56
C ALA A 157 12.77 -7.93 -11.49
N LEU A 158 11.72 -7.20 -11.83
CA LEU A 158 11.79 -6.00 -12.67
C LEU A 158 12.01 -4.75 -11.83
N GLN A 159 11.48 -4.74 -10.61
CA GLN A 159 11.60 -3.62 -9.68
C GLN A 159 11.60 -4.13 -8.23
N VAL A 160 12.37 -3.48 -7.38
CA VAL A 160 12.36 -3.63 -5.92
C VAL A 160 12.18 -2.26 -5.30
N VAL A 161 11.12 -2.08 -4.53
CA VAL A 161 10.81 -0.81 -3.85
C VAL A 161 10.64 -1.06 -2.36
N GLU A 162 11.33 -0.26 -1.57
CA GLU A 162 11.22 -0.23 -0.12
C GLU A 162 10.84 1.18 0.31
N THR A 163 9.81 1.32 1.10
CA THR A 163 9.36 2.62 1.57
C THR A 163 9.22 2.66 3.08
N TRP A 164 9.50 3.80 3.67
CA TRP A 164 9.45 4.04 5.11
C TRP A 164 8.21 4.82 5.50
N GLY A 165 7.48 4.35 6.51
CA GLY A 165 6.31 5.04 7.05
C GLY A 165 6.68 6.34 7.73
N GLU A 166 6.36 7.47 7.08
CA GLU A 166 6.54 8.82 7.63
C GLU A 166 5.24 9.39 8.19
N ASP A 167 4.11 9.03 7.58
CA ASP A 167 2.79 9.56 7.91
C ASP A 167 1.83 8.39 8.15
N LEU A 168 2.12 7.64 9.22
CA LEU A 168 1.35 6.46 9.58
C LEU A 168 0.11 6.86 10.39
N MET A 169 -1.05 6.63 9.80
CA MET A 169 -2.34 6.94 10.41
C MET A 169 -2.81 5.82 11.34
N LYS A 170 -3.36 6.21 12.49
CA LYS A 170 -4.05 5.27 13.39
C LYS A 170 -5.51 5.16 12.98
N GLY A 171 -5.94 3.94 12.66
CA GLY A 171 -7.31 3.63 12.32
C GLY A 171 -8.20 3.33 13.54
N GLU A 172 -9.51 3.41 13.37
CA GLU A 172 -10.47 3.02 14.42
C GLU A 172 -10.46 1.51 14.65
N VAL A 173 -10.51 0.73 13.58
CA VAL A 173 -10.64 -0.74 13.59
C VAL A 173 -9.28 -1.42 13.47
N THR A 174 -8.52 -1.07 12.45
CA THR A 174 -7.17 -1.57 12.18
C THR A 174 -6.32 -0.49 11.52
N ASP A 175 -5.01 -0.66 11.50
CA ASP A 175 -4.03 0.25 10.91
C ASP A 175 -2.72 -0.50 10.65
N PHE A 176 -1.75 0.15 10.01
CA PHE A 176 -0.46 -0.47 9.70
C PHE A 176 0.32 -0.91 10.95
N TYR A 177 0.22 -0.20 12.07
CA TYR A 177 0.88 -0.61 13.32
C TYR A 177 0.29 -1.92 13.85
N ARG A 178 -1.05 -2.03 13.88
CA ARG A 178 -1.75 -3.25 14.32
C ARG A 178 -1.54 -4.40 13.35
N ALA A 179 -1.49 -4.12 12.05
CA ALA A 179 -1.28 -5.11 10.99
C ALA A 179 -0.01 -5.94 11.21
N VAL A 180 1.06 -5.31 11.68
CA VAL A 180 2.35 -5.97 11.93
C VAL A 180 2.66 -6.13 13.42
N LYS A 181 1.72 -5.78 14.32
CA LYS A 181 1.93 -5.77 15.78
C LYS A 181 3.17 -4.97 16.18
N ALA A 182 3.34 -3.78 15.58
CA ALA A 182 4.49 -2.94 15.83
C ALA A 182 4.61 -2.54 17.30
N GLU A 183 5.84 -2.54 17.82
CA GLU A 183 6.21 -2.01 19.13
C GLU A 183 6.26 -0.48 19.10
N GLU A 184 6.30 0.18 20.27
CA GLU A 184 6.27 1.65 20.38
C GLU A 184 7.47 2.35 19.69
N ASP A 185 8.62 1.66 19.58
CA ASP A 185 9.84 2.18 18.96
C ASP A 185 10.00 1.72 17.49
N GLU A 186 8.93 1.18 16.89
CA GLU A 186 8.91 0.70 15.51
C GLU A 186 8.09 1.61 14.58
N SER A 187 8.54 1.72 13.34
CA SER A 187 7.78 2.19 12.20
C SER A 187 7.49 1.03 11.26
N VAL A 188 6.76 1.29 10.21
CA VAL A 188 6.36 0.27 9.24
C VAL A 188 7.01 0.55 7.90
N VAL A 189 7.56 -0.48 7.29
CA VAL A 189 7.96 -0.50 5.89
C VAL A 189 6.83 -1.09 5.07
N PHE A 190 6.47 -0.44 3.97
CA PHE A 190 5.57 -0.91 2.94
C PHE A 190 6.40 -1.10 1.68
N SER A 191 6.51 -2.32 1.18
CA SER A 191 7.43 -2.63 0.10
C SER A 191 6.87 -3.64 -0.88
N TRP A 192 7.45 -3.68 -2.07
CA TRP A 192 7.08 -4.65 -3.09
C TRP A 192 8.24 -5.02 -4.01
N ILE A 193 8.13 -6.21 -4.56
CA ILE A 193 8.97 -6.74 -5.63
C ILE A 193 8.06 -7.07 -6.81
N ALA A 194 8.40 -6.56 -8.00
CA ALA A 194 7.62 -6.73 -9.22
C ALA A 194 8.45 -7.43 -10.32
#